data_dc967fd925b5225268263d4788d0aacb
#
_entry.id   dc967fd925b5225268263d4788d0aacb
#
_cell.length_a   1.000
_cell.length_b   1.000
_cell.length_c   1.000
_cell.angle_alpha   90.00
_cell.angle_beta   90.00
_cell.angle_gamma   90.00
#
_symmetry.space_group_name_H-M   'P 1'
#
loop_
_entity.id
_entity.type
_entity.pdbx_description
1 polymer ?
#
loop_
_entity_poly.entity_id
_entity_poly.type
_entity_poly.pdbx_seq_one_letter_code
_entity_poly.pdbx_strand_id
1 'polypeptide(L)'
;NAAIGTIAVSLKNAAGSAVSDSYTAQVISGPGLLGSGAAGDGTTFAAVGRAITVKATDVVGIFPDGASGVSKIEIRTAAGVLLATESVTFFGDIASIVATVAKPVVGTTAADAVTAKAYDAAGVLVSSGSLYFVSGTPSVIASNTTGAAISATTGVATFSVTGLTAGTTTITVGNKSTASTVTAAPVSVRVGSSTPASVTVTTDKASYAPGEAAVISVVLLDANGLTVADGVYNNIFATGGIAGSYTIGSLTDTTTVTIASGVGARTVYLPVTEGDVKLSWTTGTNLATANQAVAGSVTVAVSSAATSAAIDAANEAAQAASDATDAALAAADAADAATTKAQEAVDAVATLSAQVSKLITALKAQITTLTNLVIKIQKKVKA
;
A
#
# COMPACT_ATOMS: atom_id res chain seq x y z
N ASN A 1 -40.37 17.28 -30.62
CA ASN A 1 -39.35 16.49 -29.88
C ASN A 1 -39.64 16.59 -28.39
N ALA A 2 -39.69 15.47 -27.66
CA ALA A 2 -39.83 15.47 -26.23
C ALA A 2 -38.49 15.88 -25.59
N ALA A 3 -38.51 16.74 -24.58
CA ALA A 3 -37.35 17.04 -23.78
C ALA A 3 -36.94 15.81 -22.96
N ILE A 4 -35.64 15.56 -22.84
CA ILE A 4 -35.09 14.46 -22.01
C ILE A 4 -34.93 14.90 -20.53
N GLY A 5 -35.06 16.20 -20.26
CA GLY A 5 -34.99 16.78 -18.95
C GLY A 5 -35.39 18.26 -18.97
N THR A 6 -35.57 18.83 -17.81
CA THR A 6 -35.91 20.27 -17.67
C THR A 6 -35.08 20.95 -16.59
N ILE A 7 -34.76 22.24 -16.77
CA ILE A 7 -34.19 23.09 -15.74
C ILE A 7 -35.29 24.10 -15.36
N ALA A 8 -35.73 24.05 -14.11
CA ALA A 8 -36.66 25.03 -13.54
C ALA A 8 -35.87 26.19 -12.93
N VAL A 9 -36.19 27.44 -13.35
CA VAL A 9 -35.51 28.65 -12.87
C VAL A 9 -36.52 29.51 -12.09
N SER A 10 -36.19 29.84 -10.84
CA SER A 10 -36.95 30.77 -10.03
C SER A 10 -36.17 32.07 -9.86
N LEU A 11 -36.59 33.12 -10.55
CA LEU A 11 -35.97 34.44 -10.44
C LEU A 11 -36.47 35.14 -9.16
N LYS A 12 -35.51 35.67 -8.38
CA LYS A 12 -35.78 36.44 -7.17
C LYS A 12 -34.96 37.72 -7.15
N ASN A 13 -35.52 38.81 -6.62
CA ASN A 13 -34.78 40.04 -6.36
C ASN A 13 -33.93 39.92 -5.07
N ALA A 14 -33.15 40.95 -4.76
CA ALA A 14 -32.29 40.97 -3.56
C ALA A 14 -33.05 40.82 -2.23
N ALA A 15 -34.36 41.13 -2.22
CA ALA A 15 -35.23 40.93 -1.06
C ALA A 15 -35.87 39.53 -1.00
N GLY A 16 -35.51 38.61 -1.93
CA GLY A 16 -36.05 37.26 -2.00
C GLY A 16 -37.43 37.13 -2.63
N SER A 17 -38.04 38.23 -3.12
CA SER A 17 -39.35 38.22 -3.78
C SER A 17 -39.23 37.73 -5.22
N ALA A 18 -40.23 36.98 -5.71
CA ALA A 18 -40.28 36.48 -7.08
C ALA A 18 -40.32 37.64 -8.07
N VAL A 19 -39.62 37.50 -9.20
CA VAL A 19 -39.56 38.44 -10.28
C VAL A 19 -40.09 37.76 -11.55
N SER A 20 -41.05 38.46 -12.23
CA SER A 20 -41.68 37.97 -13.47
C SER A 20 -40.96 38.46 -14.74
N ASP A 21 -39.65 38.45 -14.73
CA ASP A 21 -38.83 38.86 -15.86
C ASP A 21 -38.39 37.66 -16.69
N SER A 22 -38.02 37.90 -17.96
CA SER A 22 -37.44 36.84 -18.80
C SER A 22 -35.96 36.69 -18.54
N TYR A 23 -35.46 35.52 -18.81
CA TYR A 23 -34.03 35.16 -18.70
C TYR A 23 -33.54 34.46 -19.98
N THR A 24 -32.24 34.37 -20.17
CA THR A 24 -31.64 33.62 -21.28
C THR A 24 -30.97 32.37 -20.75
N ALA A 25 -31.10 31.27 -21.50
CA ALA A 25 -30.34 30.04 -21.28
C ALA A 25 -29.52 29.74 -22.54
N GLN A 26 -28.24 29.45 -22.35
CA GLN A 26 -27.30 29.18 -23.43
C GLN A 26 -26.39 28.02 -23.14
N VAL A 27 -26.24 27.10 -24.11
CA VAL A 27 -25.20 26.06 -24.11
C VAL A 27 -23.89 26.73 -24.52
N ILE A 28 -22.97 26.88 -23.57
CA ILE A 28 -21.67 27.53 -23.80
C ILE A 28 -20.59 26.52 -24.24
N SER A 29 -20.75 25.23 -23.87
CA SER A 29 -19.88 24.17 -24.33
C SER A 29 -20.59 22.81 -24.27
N GLY A 30 -20.10 21.82 -25.03
CA GLY A 30 -20.66 20.50 -25.12
C GLY A 30 -21.87 20.35 -26.04
N PRO A 31 -22.49 19.17 -26.11
CA PRO A 31 -23.64 18.84 -26.97
C PRO A 31 -24.97 19.35 -26.41
N GLY A 32 -26.03 19.28 -27.22
CA GLY A 32 -27.40 19.50 -26.83
C GLY A 32 -27.97 20.84 -27.22
N LEU A 33 -29.30 20.92 -27.20
CA LEU A 33 -30.13 22.07 -27.55
C LEU A 33 -31.08 22.35 -26.38
N LEU A 34 -31.57 23.58 -26.33
CA LEU A 34 -32.50 24.07 -25.31
C LEU A 34 -33.80 24.53 -25.96
N GLY A 35 -34.90 24.38 -25.24
CA GLY A 35 -36.22 24.89 -25.68
C GLY A 35 -36.95 25.52 -24.50
N SER A 36 -37.82 26.54 -24.77
CA SER A 36 -38.67 27.16 -23.76
C SER A 36 -40.08 26.56 -23.81
N GLY A 37 -40.61 26.14 -22.64
CA GLY A 37 -41.94 25.57 -22.54
C GLY A 37 -42.58 25.81 -21.18
N ALA A 38 -43.91 25.70 -21.11
CA ALA A 38 -44.65 25.91 -19.87
C ALA A 38 -44.27 24.90 -18.77
N ALA A 39 -44.18 25.35 -17.54
CA ALA A 39 -43.91 24.49 -16.39
C ALA A 39 -45.05 23.48 -16.23
N GLY A 40 -44.71 22.19 -16.18
CA GLY A 40 -45.65 21.07 -15.93
C GLY A 40 -46.21 20.38 -17.19
N ASP A 41 -46.04 20.94 -18.38
CA ASP A 41 -46.54 20.35 -19.64
C ASP A 41 -45.55 19.31 -20.23
N GLY A 42 -44.25 19.47 -20.08
CA GLY A 42 -43.20 18.50 -20.46
C GLY A 42 -43.14 18.12 -21.96
N THR A 43 -44.06 18.56 -22.76
CA THR A 43 -44.27 18.12 -24.14
C THR A 43 -44.14 19.17 -25.21
N THR A 44 -44.43 20.44 -24.91
CA THR A 44 -44.47 21.53 -25.92
C THR A 44 -43.40 22.58 -25.63
N PHE A 45 -42.30 22.49 -26.36
CA PHE A 45 -41.21 23.47 -26.27
C PHE A 45 -41.08 24.24 -27.59
N ALA A 46 -41.04 25.57 -27.48
CA ALA A 46 -40.80 26.46 -28.60
C ALA A 46 -39.29 26.78 -28.73
N ALA A 47 -38.89 27.24 -29.90
CA ALA A 47 -37.57 27.81 -30.18
C ALA A 47 -36.39 26.97 -29.71
N VAL A 48 -36.29 25.70 -30.23
CA VAL A 48 -35.18 24.82 -29.90
C VAL A 48 -33.88 25.33 -30.54
N GLY A 49 -32.87 25.57 -29.73
CA GLY A 49 -31.57 26.09 -30.17
C GLY A 49 -30.50 26.05 -29.07
N ARG A 50 -29.29 26.48 -29.39
CA ARG A 50 -28.20 26.56 -28.39
C ARG A 50 -28.30 27.78 -27.45
N ALA A 51 -29.10 28.78 -27.82
CA ALA A 51 -29.40 29.92 -26.99
C ALA A 51 -30.89 30.25 -27.15
N ILE A 52 -31.60 30.47 -26.04
CA ILE A 52 -33.02 30.73 -26.00
C ILE A 52 -33.33 31.80 -24.97
N THR A 53 -34.44 32.52 -25.18
CA THR A 53 -35.06 33.39 -24.18
C THR A 53 -36.24 32.68 -23.58
N VAL A 54 -36.33 32.66 -22.26
CA VAL A 54 -37.31 31.90 -21.47
C VAL A 54 -38.10 32.88 -20.60
N LYS A 55 -39.43 32.78 -20.59
CA LYS A 55 -40.30 33.57 -19.68
C LYS A 55 -40.17 33.04 -18.23
N ALA A 56 -40.39 33.90 -17.26
CA ALA A 56 -40.32 33.51 -15.84
C ALA A 56 -41.28 32.37 -15.44
N THR A 57 -42.36 32.16 -16.20
CA THR A 57 -43.34 31.09 -16.01
C THR A 57 -42.95 29.77 -16.67
N ASP A 58 -41.95 29.78 -17.52
CA ASP A 58 -41.53 28.66 -18.35
C ASP A 58 -40.30 27.95 -17.78
N VAL A 59 -40.08 26.74 -18.21
CA VAL A 59 -38.88 25.95 -17.90
C VAL A 59 -38.02 25.81 -19.15
N VAL A 60 -36.73 25.56 -18.96
CA VAL A 60 -35.79 25.20 -20.00
C VAL A 60 -35.88 23.69 -20.26
N GLY A 61 -36.36 23.29 -21.42
CA GLY A 61 -36.30 21.92 -21.90
C GLY A 61 -34.92 21.61 -22.49
N ILE A 62 -34.44 20.39 -22.24
CA ILE A 62 -33.14 19.90 -22.70
C ILE A 62 -33.37 18.88 -23.80
N PHE A 63 -32.69 19.00 -24.94
CA PHE A 63 -32.83 18.13 -26.09
C PHE A 63 -31.49 17.58 -26.57
N PRO A 64 -31.41 16.29 -26.94
CA PRO A 64 -30.21 15.73 -27.55
C PRO A 64 -30.02 16.30 -28.96
N ASP A 65 -28.79 16.52 -29.36
CA ASP A 65 -28.40 16.87 -30.73
C ASP A 65 -27.73 15.70 -31.48
N GLY A 66 -27.72 14.52 -30.87
CA GLY A 66 -27.10 13.28 -31.40
C GLY A 66 -25.65 13.09 -31.00
N ALA A 67 -25.05 14.04 -30.30
CA ALA A 67 -23.69 13.90 -29.79
C ALA A 67 -23.68 13.59 -28.29
N SER A 68 -22.62 12.92 -27.83
CA SER A 68 -22.37 12.59 -26.42
C SER A 68 -21.34 13.55 -25.81
N GLY A 69 -21.46 13.82 -24.53
CA GLY A 69 -20.53 14.66 -23.80
C GLY A 69 -21.20 15.40 -22.65
N VAL A 70 -20.41 16.24 -21.94
CA VAL A 70 -20.91 17.12 -20.89
C VAL A 70 -21.17 18.51 -21.46
N SER A 71 -22.43 18.93 -21.37
CA SER A 71 -22.87 20.27 -21.74
C SER A 71 -22.80 21.20 -20.53
N LYS A 72 -22.33 22.43 -20.74
CA LYS A 72 -22.45 23.52 -19.77
C LYS A 72 -23.46 24.52 -20.26
N ILE A 73 -24.46 24.79 -19.41
CA ILE A 73 -25.58 25.69 -19.72
C ILE A 73 -25.50 26.86 -18.74
N GLU A 74 -25.38 28.06 -19.28
CA GLU A 74 -25.45 29.28 -18.47
C GLU A 74 -26.85 29.85 -18.50
N ILE A 75 -27.34 30.25 -17.33
CA ILE A 75 -28.59 30.98 -17.13
C ILE A 75 -28.21 32.41 -16.77
N ARG A 76 -28.73 33.39 -17.56
CA ARG A 76 -28.43 34.83 -17.38
C ARG A 76 -29.71 35.63 -17.32
N THR A 77 -29.69 36.79 -16.66
CA THR A 77 -30.77 37.78 -16.76
C THR A 77 -30.82 38.36 -18.18
N ALA A 78 -31.91 39.04 -18.54
CA ALA A 78 -32.01 39.77 -19.80
C ALA A 78 -30.91 40.84 -19.97
N ALA A 79 -30.36 41.34 -18.87
CA ALA A 79 -29.21 42.26 -18.84
C ALA A 79 -27.84 41.58 -18.94
N GLY A 80 -27.80 40.23 -19.09
CA GLY A 80 -26.55 39.44 -19.26
C GLY A 80 -25.85 39.03 -17.97
N VAL A 81 -26.39 39.31 -16.77
CA VAL A 81 -25.80 38.89 -15.50
C VAL A 81 -25.96 37.38 -15.33
N LEU A 82 -24.86 36.68 -15.06
CA LEU A 82 -24.84 35.23 -14.80
C LEU A 82 -25.58 34.93 -13.50
N LEU A 83 -26.57 34.04 -13.56
CA LEU A 83 -27.35 33.58 -12.42
C LEU A 83 -26.93 32.20 -11.97
N ALA A 84 -26.73 31.26 -12.93
CA ALA A 84 -26.35 29.90 -12.67
C ALA A 84 -25.59 29.28 -13.84
N THR A 85 -24.80 28.24 -13.56
CA THR A 85 -24.23 27.36 -14.57
C THR A 85 -24.60 25.92 -14.20
N GLU A 86 -25.29 25.24 -15.13
CA GLU A 86 -25.73 23.86 -14.97
C GLU A 86 -24.93 22.97 -15.90
N SER A 87 -24.72 21.71 -15.46
CA SER A 87 -24.03 20.69 -16.25
C SER A 87 -24.98 19.55 -16.56
N VAL A 88 -25.09 19.19 -17.84
CA VAL A 88 -25.92 18.08 -18.30
C VAL A 88 -25.05 17.11 -19.10
N THR A 89 -25.13 15.82 -18.78
CA THR A 89 -24.40 14.78 -19.51
C THR A 89 -25.32 14.10 -20.53
N PHE A 90 -24.93 14.12 -21.78
CA PHE A 90 -25.56 13.36 -22.86
C PHE A 90 -24.71 12.12 -23.12
N PHE A 91 -25.35 10.97 -23.18
CA PHE A 91 -24.71 9.67 -23.51
C PHE A 91 -25.53 8.92 -24.55
N GLY A 92 -24.84 8.12 -25.35
CA GLY A 92 -25.42 7.25 -26.35
C GLY A 92 -25.64 5.82 -25.86
N ASP A 93 -25.81 4.91 -26.80
CA ASP A 93 -25.93 3.48 -26.52
C ASP A 93 -24.67 2.89 -25.90
N ILE A 94 -24.82 1.87 -25.08
CA ILE A 94 -23.71 1.19 -24.43
C ILE A 94 -22.79 0.56 -25.48
N ALA A 95 -21.54 0.99 -25.53
CA ALA A 95 -20.48 0.48 -26.41
C ALA A 95 -19.39 -0.30 -25.65
N SER A 96 -19.20 -0.04 -24.37
CA SER A 96 -18.27 -0.80 -23.52
C SER A 96 -18.76 -0.90 -22.08
N ILE A 97 -18.32 -1.95 -21.37
CA ILE A 97 -18.65 -2.19 -19.97
C ILE A 97 -17.38 -2.56 -19.22
N VAL A 98 -17.18 -1.97 -18.05
CA VAL A 98 -16.11 -2.31 -17.12
C VAL A 98 -16.72 -2.85 -15.86
N ALA A 99 -16.42 -4.10 -15.52
CA ALA A 99 -16.84 -4.76 -14.29
C ALA A 99 -15.70 -4.79 -13.28
N THR A 100 -16.04 -4.62 -12.01
CA THR A 100 -15.07 -4.64 -10.88
C THR A 100 -15.63 -5.49 -9.75
N VAL A 101 -14.79 -6.32 -9.15
CA VAL A 101 -15.16 -7.11 -7.98
C VAL A 101 -14.99 -6.26 -6.74
N ALA A 102 -16.08 -6.04 -6.01
CA ALA A 102 -16.09 -5.37 -4.70
C ALA A 102 -15.86 -6.36 -3.55
N LYS A 103 -16.37 -7.62 -3.73
CA LYS A 103 -16.18 -8.70 -2.75
C LYS A 103 -15.75 -9.97 -3.49
N PRO A 104 -14.47 -10.34 -3.44
CA PRO A 104 -13.95 -11.50 -4.17
C PRO A 104 -14.41 -12.83 -3.57
N VAL A 105 -14.82 -12.84 -2.30
CA VAL A 105 -15.35 -14.02 -1.60
C VAL A 105 -16.71 -13.68 -1.00
N VAL A 106 -17.74 -14.40 -1.43
CA VAL A 106 -19.12 -14.24 -0.95
C VAL A 106 -19.59 -15.50 -0.21
N GLY A 107 -20.60 -15.35 0.64
CA GLY A 107 -21.27 -16.45 1.31
C GLY A 107 -22.55 -16.88 0.60
N THR A 108 -23.38 -17.67 1.32
CA THR A 108 -24.70 -18.09 0.88
C THR A 108 -25.78 -17.00 1.05
N THR A 109 -25.47 -15.90 1.71
CA THR A 109 -26.31 -14.70 1.80
C THR A 109 -25.91 -13.73 0.70
N ALA A 110 -26.91 -13.00 0.16
CA ALA A 110 -26.67 -12.01 -0.88
C ALA A 110 -25.72 -10.90 -0.40
N ALA A 111 -24.80 -10.53 -1.26
CA ALA A 111 -23.84 -9.45 -1.03
C ALA A 111 -23.59 -8.68 -2.32
N ASP A 112 -23.43 -7.36 -2.23
CA ASP A 112 -23.04 -6.52 -3.36
C ASP A 112 -21.58 -6.78 -3.71
N ALA A 113 -21.36 -7.77 -4.58
CA ALA A 113 -20.06 -8.35 -4.85
C ALA A 113 -19.41 -7.83 -6.13
N VAL A 114 -20.21 -7.41 -7.12
CA VAL A 114 -19.72 -6.92 -8.40
C VAL A 114 -20.37 -5.59 -8.72
N THR A 115 -19.56 -4.63 -9.16
CA THR A 115 -20.04 -3.35 -9.69
C THR A 115 -19.65 -3.23 -11.17
N ALA A 116 -20.45 -2.50 -11.95
CA ALA A 116 -20.13 -2.26 -13.34
C ALA A 116 -20.47 -0.82 -13.74
N LYS A 117 -19.68 -0.29 -14.67
CA LYS A 117 -19.91 0.97 -15.37
C LYS A 117 -19.99 0.72 -16.85
N ALA A 118 -20.93 1.38 -17.50
CA ALA A 118 -21.09 1.31 -18.95
C ALA A 118 -20.72 2.64 -19.59
N TYR A 119 -20.13 2.61 -20.77
CA TYR A 119 -19.73 3.78 -21.53
C TYR A 119 -20.25 3.67 -22.95
N ASP A 120 -20.57 4.80 -23.55
CA ASP A 120 -20.94 4.88 -24.97
C ASP A 120 -19.69 4.86 -25.89
N ALA A 121 -19.91 4.98 -27.20
CA ALA A 121 -18.85 4.99 -28.20
C ALA A 121 -17.90 6.18 -28.10
N ALA A 122 -18.34 7.29 -27.48
CA ALA A 122 -17.51 8.47 -27.21
C ALA A 122 -16.78 8.38 -25.86
N GLY A 123 -16.95 7.29 -25.10
CA GLY A 123 -16.36 7.10 -23.78
C GLY A 123 -17.10 7.85 -22.67
N VAL A 124 -18.32 8.33 -22.92
CA VAL A 124 -19.14 9.01 -21.91
C VAL A 124 -19.85 7.97 -21.06
N LEU A 125 -19.84 8.19 -19.73
CA LEU A 125 -20.47 7.31 -18.76
C LEU A 125 -22.00 7.30 -18.96
N VAL A 126 -22.55 6.12 -19.19
CA VAL A 126 -24.00 5.89 -19.29
C VAL A 126 -24.59 5.84 -17.89
N SER A 127 -25.59 6.69 -17.62
CA SER A 127 -26.21 6.83 -16.28
C SER A 127 -27.68 6.42 -16.26
N SER A 128 -28.12 5.58 -17.19
CA SER A 128 -29.47 4.99 -17.19
C SER A 128 -29.48 3.58 -17.81
N GLY A 129 -30.59 2.86 -17.63
CA GLY A 129 -30.75 1.50 -18.13
C GLY A 129 -30.39 0.45 -17.11
N SER A 130 -30.22 -0.80 -17.55
CA SER A 130 -29.87 -1.94 -16.70
C SER A 130 -28.76 -2.77 -17.32
N LEU A 131 -27.92 -3.33 -16.46
CA LEU A 131 -26.92 -4.31 -16.83
C LEU A 131 -27.29 -5.67 -16.22
N TYR A 132 -26.80 -6.73 -16.81
CA TYR A 132 -27.08 -8.12 -16.44
C TYR A 132 -25.78 -8.87 -16.30
N PHE A 133 -25.75 -10.00 -15.61
CA PHE A 133 -24.57 -10.85 -15.66
C PHE A 133 -24.90 -12.32 -15.90
N VAL A 134 -23.96 -12.98 -16.55
CA VAL A 134 -23.97 -14.44 -16.76
C VAL A 134 -22.85 -15.03 -15.91
N SER A 135 -23.18 -16.08 -15.16
CA SER A 135 -22.21 -16.87 -14.40
C SER A 135 -21.62 -17.97 -15.28
N GLY A 136 -20.30 -18.14 -15.23
CA GLY A 136 -19.60 -19.23 -15.88
C GLY A 136 -19.94 -20.61 -15.29
N THR A 137 -20.37 -20.65 -14.01
CA THR A 137 -20.80 -21.87 -13.32
C THR A 137 -22.07 -21.56 -12.51
N PRO A 138 -23.27 -21.68 -13.15
CA PRO A 138 -24.54 -21.30 -12.49
C PRO A 138 -24.87 -22.10 -11.23
N SER A 139 -24.27 -23.27 -11.01
CA SER A 139 -24.41 -24.06 -9.78
C SER A 139 -23.65 -23.46 -8.61
N VAL A 140 -22.64 -22.63 -8.87
CA VAL A 140 -21.88 -21.89 -7.82
C VAL A 140 -22.55 -20.56 -7.53
N ILE A 141 -22.88 -19.78 -8.55
CA ILE A 141 -23.62 -18.51 -8.48
C ILE A 141 -24.62 -18.50 -9.64
N ALA A 142 -25.90 -18.29 -9.33
CA ALA A 142 -26.90 -18.15 -10.37
C ALA A 142 -26.69 -16.89 -11.23
N SER A 143 -26.95 -16.97 -12.54
CA SER A 143 -26.93 -15.80 -13.42
C SER A 143 -28.02 -14.80 -13.03
N ASN A 144 -27.75 -13.51 -13.18
CA ASN A 144 -28.71 -12.44 -12.94
C ASN A 144 -29.51 -12.15 -14.23
N THR A 145 -30.77 -12.51 -14.23
CA THR A 145 -31.71 -12.28 -15.37
C THR A 145 -32.61 -11.07 -15.15
N THR A 146 -32.69 -10.55 -13.91
CA THR A 146 -33.53 -9.38 -13.58
C THR A 146 -32.84 -8.08 -13.92
N GLY A 147 -31.51 -8.07 -13.91
CA GLY A 147 -30.67 -6.90 -14.15
C GLY A 147 -30.47 -6.03 -12.90
N ALA A 148 -29.43 -5.21 -12.96
CA ALA A 148 -29.14 -4.16 -11.99
C ALA A 148 -29.25 -2.81 -12.70
N ALA A 149 -30.05 -1.90 -12.15
CA ALA A 149 -30.20 -0.56 -12.70
C ALA A 149 -28.90 0.22 -12.57
N ILE A 150 -28.55 0.95 -13.62
CA ILE A 150 -27.44 1.91 -13.57
C ILE A 150 -27.92 3.13 -12.78
N SER A 151 -27.22 3.48 -11.72
CA SER A 151 -27.54 4.66 -10.91
C SER A 151 -27.40 5.93 -11.72
N ALA A 152 -28.46 6.73 -11.76
CA ALA A 152 -28.45 8.02 -12.44
C ALA A 152 -27.47 9.03 -11.83
N THR A 153 -27.12 8.85 -10.55
CA THR A 153 -26.21 9.74 -9.83
C THR A 153 -24.75 9.34 -9.98
N THR A 154 -24.45 8.03 -9.95
CA THR A 154 -23.07 7.52 -9.90
C THR A 154 -22.66 6.82 -11.20
N GLY A 155 -23.60 6.47 -12.09
CA GLY A 155 -23.35 5.68 -13.30
C GLY A 155 -22.93 4.24 -13.01
N VAL A 156 -23.14 3.74 -11.78
CA VAL A 156 -22.74 2.40 -11.34
C VAL A 156 -23.94 1.49 -11.24
N ALA A 157 -23.85 0.31 -11.84
CA ALA A 157 -24.74 -0.81 -11.54
C ALA A 157 -24.08 -1.71 -10.49
N THR A 158 -24.81 -2.05 -9.43
CA THR A 158 -24.33 -2.93 -8.35
C THR A 158 -25.10 -4.23 -8.37
N PHE A 159 -24.36 -5.34 -8.41
CA PHE A 159 -24.94 -6.68 -8.44
C PHE A 159 -24.82 -7.34 -7.07
N SER A 160 -25.97 -7.64 -6.48
CA SER A 160 -26.05 -8.53 -5.33
C SER A 160 -25.97 -9.97 -5.79
N VAL A 161 -24.99 -10.71 -5.26
CA VAL A 161 -24.68 -12.08 -5.66
C VAL A 161 -24.91 -13.00 -4.48
N THR A 162 -25.63 -14.10 -4.69
CA THR A 162 -25.86 -15.14 -3.68
C THR A 162 -25.12 -16.41 -4.08
N GLY A 163 -24.25 -16.90 -3.21
CA GLY A 163 -23.59 -18.19 -3.39
C GLY A 163 -24.56 -19.36 -3.21
N LEU A 164 -24.48 -20.36 -4.07
CA LEU A 164 -25.28 -21.59 -4.01
C LEU A 164 -24.45 -22.76 -3.47
N THR A 165 -23.26 -22.97 -4.01
CA THR A 165 -22.31 -23.97 -3.55
C THR A 165 -20.92 -23.40 -3.47
N ALA A 166 -20.10 -23.89 -2.54
CA ALA A 166 -18.69 -23.47 -2.45
C ALA A 166 -17.96 -23.77 -3.77
N GLY A 167 -17.19 -22.79 -4.24
CA GLY A 167 -16.48 -22.91 -5.51
C GLY A 167 -16.14 -21.54 -6.10
N THR A 168 -15.39 -21.54 -7.19
CA THR A 168 -15.03 -20.33 -7.93
C THR A 168 -15.76 -20.30 -9.26
N THR A 169 -16.28 -19.14 -9.63
CA THR A 169 -16.90 -18.92 -10.94
C THR A 169 -16.48 -17.56 -11.49
N THR A 170 -16.68 -17.37 -12.78
CA THR A 170 -16.54 -16.07 -13.43
C THR A 170 -17.91 -15.42 -13.62
N ILE A 171 -17.96 -14.11 -13.51
CA ILE A 171 -19.13 -13.28 -13.78
C ILE A 171 -18.81 -12.41 -14.98
N THR A 172 -19.62 -12.49 -16.02
CA THR A 172 -19.53 -11.67 -17.22
C THR A 172 -20.72 -10.73 -17.27
N VAL A 173 -20.48 -9.43 -17.10
CA VAL A 173 -21.55 -8.41 -17.15
C VAL A 173 -21.80 -8.02 -18.59
N GLY A 174 -23.08 -7.88 -18.96
CA GLY A 174 -23.52 -7.54 -20.31
C GLY A 174 -24.69 -6.56 -20.31
N ASN A 175 -24.98 -6.02 -21.50
CA ASN A 175 -26.04 -5.03 -21.72
C ASN A 175 -27.43 -5.62 -21.89
N LYS A 176 -27.57 -6.96 -21.90
CA LYS A 176 -28.86 -7.67 -22.03
C LYS A 176 -28.89 -8.93 -21.17
N SER A 177 -30.08 -9.38 -20.78
CA SER A 177 -30.27 -10.59 -19.97
C SER A 177 -29.90 -11.87 -20.73
N THR A 178 -30.05 -11.86 -22.05
CA THR A 178 -29.66 -12.95 -22.96
C THR A 178 -29.02 -12.37 -24.20
N ALA A 179 -28.08 -13.09 -24.78
CA ALA A 179 -27.40 -12.70 -26.04
C ALA A 179 -26.88 -11.24 -26.01
N SER A 180 -26.13 -10.88 -24.93
CA SER A 180 -25.51 -9.58 -24.82
C SER A 180 -24.63 -9.29 -26.03
N THR A 181 -24.77 -8.10 -26.62
CA THR A 181 -23.96 -7.62 -27.74
C THR A 181 -22.69 -6.89 -27.25
N VAL A 182 -22.74 -6.38 -26.03
CA VAL A 182 -21.61 -5.72 -25.33
C VAL A 182 -21.42 -6.40 -23.98
N THR A 183 -20.21 -6.86 -23.70
CA THR A 183 -19.86 -7.53 -22.45
C THR A 183 -18.58 -6.98 -21.88
N ALA A 184 -18.47 -6.98 -20.55
CA ALA A 184 -17.22 -6.75 -19.83
C ALA A 184 -16.27 -7.95 -19.91
N ALA A 185 -15.00 -7.74 -19.64
CA ALA A 185 -14.09 -8.84 -19.32
C ALA A 185 -14.63 -9.62 -18.10
N PRO A 186 -14.56 -10.98 -18.12
CA PRO A 186 -15.00 -11.80 -17.01
C PRO A 186 -14.22 -11.48 -15.72
N VAL A 187 -14.93 -11.37 -14.60
CA VAL A 187 -14.35 -11.19 -13.28
C VAL A 187 -14.58 -12.42 -12.41
N SER A 188 -13.61 -12.80 -11.57
CA SER A 188 -13.67 -14.01 -10.75
C SER A 188 -14.27 -13.70 -9.37
N VAL A 189 -15.25 -14.52 -8.95
CA VAL A 189 -15.86 -14.48 -7.61
C VAL A 189 -15.87 -15.90 -7.06
N ARG A 190 -15.52 -16.05 -5.78
CA ARG A 190 -15.54 -17.31 -5.06
C ARG A 190 -16.68 -17.35 -4.04
N VAL A 191 -17.41 -18.43 -3.98
CA VAL A 191 -18.30 -18.72 -2.87
C VAL A 191 -17.51 -19.46 -1.80
N GLY A 192 -17.32 -18.81 -0.64
CA GLY A 192 -16.59 -19.35 0.50
C GLY A 192 -17.51 -20.03 1.53
N SER A 193 -16.90 -20.85 2.36
CA SER A 193 -17.57 -21.41 3.55
C SER A 193 -17.84 -20.27 4.58
N SER A 194 -18.93 -20.38 5.31
CA SER A 194 -19.20 -19.54 6.48
C SER A 194 -18.72 -20.17 7.80
N THR A 195 -18.06 -21.34 7.73
CA THR A 195 -17.57 -22.07 8.90
C THR A 195 -16.05 -21.99 8.96
N PRO A 196 -15.48 -21.17 9.84
CA PRO A 196 -14.03 -21.07 9.98
C PRO A 196 -13.49 -22.32 10.68
N ALA A 197 -12.36 -22.83 10.18
CA ALA A 197 -11.65 -23.95 10.78
C ALA A 197 -10.39 -23.51 11.51
N SER A 198 -9.69 -22.49 11.01
CA SER A 198 -8.47 -21.96 11.61
C SER A 198 -8.36 -20.44 11.44
N VAL A 199 -7.50 -19.82 12.25
CA VAL A 199 -7.20 -18.39 12.22
C VAL A 199 -5.70 -18.17 12.15
N THR A 200 -5.29 -17.21 11.33
CA THR A 200 -3.92 -16.70 11.25
C THR A 200 -3.94 -15.20 11.53
N VAL A 201 -3.04 -14.75 12.39
CA VAL A 201 -2.86 -13.33 12.73
C VAL A 201 -1.46 -12.92 12.32
N THR A 202 -1.36 -11.85 11.55
CA THR A 202 -0.10 -11.28 11.08
C THR A 202 -0.10 -9.77 11.23
N THR A 203 1.07 -9.16 11.11
CA THR A 203 1.24 -7.70 11.00
C THR A 203 1.77 -7.36 9.62
N ASP A 204 1.49 -6.15 9.15
CA ASP A 204 1.93 -5.66 7.83
C ASP A 204 3.44 -5.46 7.75
N LYS A 205 4.12 -5.28 8.91
CA LYS A 205 5.59 -5.19 9.01
C LYS A 205 6.11 -6.01 10.19
N ALA A 206 7.38 -6.36 10.15
CA ALA A 206 8.08 -6.99 11.27
C ALA A 206 8.68 -5.98 12.25
N SER A 207 8.93 -4.74 11.81
CA SER A 207 9.50 -3.65 12.60
C SER A 207 8.81 -2.33 12.29
N TYR A 208 8.66 -1.50 13.30
CA TYR A 208 7.97 -0.21 13.26
C TYR A 208 8.75 0.86 14.02
N ALA A 209 8.55 2.12 13.65
CA ALA A 209 9.04 3.23 14.45
C ALA A 209 8.20 3.41 15.73
N PRO A 210 8.74 4.02 16.79
CA PRO A 210 7.99 4.38 17.97
C PRO A 210 6.74 5.20 17.67
N GLY A 211 5.56 4.74 18.13
CA GLY A 211 4.28 5.36 17.87
C GLY A 211 3.69 5.14 16.48
N GLU A 212 4.34 4.37 15.62
CA GLU A 212 3.85 4.07 14.27
C GLU A 212 2.58 3.22 14.30
N ALA A 213 1.73 3.42 13.30
CA ALA A 213 0.54 2.60 13.08
C ALA A 213 0.92 1.24 12.48
N ALA A 214 0.45 0.17 13.10
CA ALA A 214 0.57 -1.20 12.61
C ALA A 214 -0.80 -1.72 12.16
N VAL A 215 -0.85 -2.46 11.08
CA VAL A 215 -2.07 -3.16 10.65
C VAL A 215 -1.98 -4.61 11.08
N ILE A 216 -2.87 -5.00 11.99
CA ILE A 216 -3.06 -6.41 12.37
C ILE A 216 -4.05 -7.01 11.38
N SER A 217 -3.62 -8.03 10.65
CA SER A 217 -4.44 -8.78 9.70
C SER A 217 -4.82 -10.13 10.29
N VAL A 218 -6.12 -10.43 10.25
CA VAL A 218 -6.70 -11.69 10.71
C VAL A 218 -7.30 -12.40 9.50
N VAL A 219 -6.81 -13.58 9.18
CA VAL A 219 -7.31 -14.42 8.09
C VAL A 219 -7.96 -15.65 8.69
N LEU A 220 -9.21 -15.90 8.33
CA LEU A 220 -9.95 -17.10 8.69
C LEU A 220 -9.94 -18.07 7.52
N LEU A 221 -9.55 -19.30 7.76
CA LEU A 221 -9.55 -20.35 6.75
C LEU A 221 -10.59 -21.43 7.11
N ASP A 222 -11.25 -21.97 6.08
CA ASP A 222 -12.14 -23.13 6.20
C ASP A 222 -11.36 -24.44 6.31
N ALA A 223 -12.08 -25.57 6.40
CA ALA A 223 -11.47 -26.90 6.52
C ALA A 223 -10.63 -27.31 5.29
N ASN A 224 -10.76 -26.60 4.17
CA ASN A 224 -9.99 -26.84 2.94
C ASN A 224 -8.78 -25.88 2.83
N GLY A 225 -8.53 -25.04 3.84
CA GLY A 225 -7.45 -24.05 3.82
C GLY A 225 -7.74 -22.82 2.95
N LEU A 226 -9.00 -22.58 2.57
CA LEU A 226 -9.42 -21.42 1.80
C LEU A 226 -10.02 -20.37 2.73
N THR A 227 -9.86 -19.09 2.37
CA THR A 227 -10.46 -17.99 3.15
C THR A 227 -11.98 -18.14 3.23
N VAL A 228 -12.54 -17.88 4.41
CA VAL A 228 -14.01 -17.90 4.59
C VAL A 228 -14.68 -16.77 3.83
N ALA A 229 -16.01 -16.81 3.71
CA ALA A 229 -16.80 -15.75 3.12
C ALA A 229 -16.67 -14.44 3.90
N ASP A 230 -16.89 -13.30 3.24
CA ASP A 230 -17.00 -12.02 3.92
C ASP A 230 -18.19 -12.02 4.88
N GLY A 231 -17.99 -11.47 6.08
CA GLY A 231 -19.01 -11.48 7.12
C GLY A 231 -18.44 -11.23 8.50
N VAL A 232 -19.32 -11.34 9.50
CA VAL A 232 -18.97 -11.19 10.91
C VAL A 232 -18.91 -12.56 11.58
N TYR A 233 -17.79 -12.85 12.21
CA TYR A 233 -17.50 -14.12 12.87
C TYR A 233 -17.29 -13.88 14.36
N ASN A 234 -18.21 -14.35 15.18
CA ASN A 234 -18.13 -14.23 16.64
C ASN A 234 -17.27 -15.36 17.22
N ASN A 235 -16.72 -15.14 18.43
CA ASN A 235 -15.97 -16.15 19.19
C ASN A 235 -14.80 -16.80 18.41
N ILE A 236 -14.14 -16.03 17.56
CA ILE A 236 -12.89 -16.44 16.88
C ILE A 236 -11.73 -16.45 17.86
N PHE A 237 -11.72 -15.50 18.78
CA PHE A 237 -10.80 -15.47 19.92
C PHE A 237 -11.57 -15.71 21.22
N ALA A 238 -10.89 -16.25 22.21
CA ALA A 238 -11.39 -16.34 23.58
C ALA A 238 -11.53 -14.94 24.18
N THR A 239 -12.19 -14.84 25.34
CA THR A 239 -12.31 -13.59 26.10
C THR A 239 -10.94 -12.95 26.29
N GLY A 240 -10.83 -11.64 26.00
CA GLY A 240 -9.58 -10.90 25.95
C GLY A 240 -9.08 -10.63 24.52
N GLY A 241 -9.61 -11.33 23.52
CA GLY A 241 -9.29 -11.11 22.12
C GLY A 241 -7.79 -11.23 21.81
N ILE A 242 -7.23 -10.27 21.06
CA ILE A 242 -5.79 -10.11 20.85
C ILE A 242 -5.29 -9.07 21.86
N ALA A 243 -4.35 -9.44 22.70
CA ALA A 243 -3.75 -8.60 23.72
C ALA A 243 -2.27 -8.29 23.39
N GLY A 244 -1.84 -7.07 23.67
CA GLY A 244 -0.43 -6.66 23.57
C GLY A 244 0.31 -6.81 24.90
N SER A 245 1.62 -7.05 24.86
CA SER A 245 2.50 -7.02 26.06
C SER A 245 2.56 -5.63 26.70
N TYR A 246 2.19 -4.58 25.93
CA TYR A 246 1.96 -3.21 26.39
C TYR A 246 0.49 -2.83 26.15
N THR A 247 -0.01 -1.83 26.86
CA THR A 247 -1.35 -1.30 26.62
C THR A 247 -1.37 -0.62 25.24
N ILE A 248 -2.09 -1.23 24.31
CA ILE A 248 -2.34 -0.70 22.97
C ILE A 248 -3.77 -0.20 22.94
N GLY A 249 -3.96 1.12 22.94
CA GLY A 249 -5.27 1.75 23.18
C GLY A 249 -6.37 1.42 22.18
N SER A 250 -6.03 0.91 21.01
CA SER A 250 -6.97 0.48 19.96
C SER A 250 -7.20 -1.04 19.91
N LEU A 251 -6.46 -1.83 20.70
CA LEU A 251 -6.77 -3.24 20.95
C LEU A 251 -7.83 -3.32 22.05
N THR A 252 -9.09 -3.31 21.64
CA THR A 252 -10.20 -3.63 22.54
C THR A 252 -10.45 -5.12 22.57
N ASP A 253 -10.95 -5.61 23.68
CA ASP A 253 -11.37 -7.01 23.85
C ASP A 253 -12.43 -7.40 22.80
N THR A 254 -12.00 -7.86 21.65
CA THR A 254 -12.91 -8.31 20.60
C THR A 254 -12.67 -9.78 20.30
N THR A 255 -13.61 -10.61 20.73
CA THR A 255 -13.69 -12.02 20.34
C THR A 255 -14.18 -12.18 18.90
N THR A 256 -14.70 -11.10 18.30
CA THR A 256 -15.38 -11.03 17.00
C THR A 256 -14.42 -10.48 15.93
N VAL A 257 -14.44 -11.09 14.76
CA VAL A 257 -13.70 -10.67 13.58
C VAL A 257 -14.66 -10.37 12.44
N THR A 258 -14.53 -9.19 11.83
CA THR A 258 -15.24 -8.86 10.59
C THR A 258 -14.29 -9.08 9.44
N ILE A 259 -14.66 -9.97 8.53
CA ILE A 259 -13.90 -10.27 7.30
C ILE A 259 -14.51 -9.48 6.15
N ALA A 260 -13.67 -8.71 5.48
CA ALA A 260 -14.00 -7.99 4.25
C ALA A 260 -12.89 -8.23 3.23
N SER A 261 -13.26 -8.64 2.00
CA SER A 261 -12.32 -9.03 0.96
C SER A 261 -11.34 -10.14 1.40
N GLY A 262 -11.84 -11.08 2.25
CA GLY A 262 -11.11 -12.24 2.74
C GLY A 262 -10.20 -11.99 3.94
N VAL A 263 -10.15 -10.77 4.49
CA VAL A 263 -9.27 -10.41 5.60
C VAL A 263 -10.00 -9.52 6.63
N GLY A 264 -9.75 -9.74 7.90
CA GLY A 264 -10.09 -8.81 8.97
C GLY A 264 -8.88 -7.95 9.30
N ALA A 265 -8.96 -6.65 9.06
CA ALA A 265 -7.88 -5.71 9.32
C ALA A 265 -8.21 -4.76 10.47
N ARG A 266 -7.23 -4.50 11.32
CA ARG A 266 -7.34 -3.52 12.40
C ARG A 266 -6.05 -2.71 12.50
N THR A 267 -6.18 -1.39 12.46
CA THR A 267 -5.06 -0.49 12.70
C THR A 267 -4.92 -0.23 14.20
N VAL A 268 -3.70 -0.39 14.71
CA VAL A 268 -3.31 -0.13 16.09
C VAL A 268 -2.08 0.77 16.09
N TYR A 269 -1.89 1.56 17.17
CA TYR A 269 -0.69 2.37 17.34
C TYR A 269 0.23 1.71 18.36
N LEU A 270 1.47 1.47 17.95
CA LEU A 270 2.46 0.83 18.80
C LEU A 270 3.00 1.80 19.87
N PRO A 271 3.63 1.29 20.95
CA PRO A 271 4.23 2.13 21.98
C PRO A 271 5.27 3.10 21.42
N VAL A 272 5.44 4.23 22.09
CA VAL A 272 6.52 5.20 21.79
C VAL A 272 7.87 4.77 22.36
N THR A 273 7.89 3.73 23.20
CA THR A 273 9.12 3.13 23.76
C THR A 273 9.61 2.03 22.84
N GLU A 274 10.92 2.00 22.61
CA GLU A 274 11.59 0.96 21.84
C GLU A 274 11.58 -0.38 22.59
N GLY A 275 11.53 -1.48 21.86
CA GLY A 275 11.54 -2.84 22.36
C GLY A 275 10.59 -3.75 21.62
N ASP A 276 10.57 -5.02 21.99
CA ASP A 276 9.69 -6.00 21.38
C ASP A 276 8.27 -5.90 21.94
N VAL A 277 7.29 -5.79 21.05
CA VAL A 277 5.86 -5.86 21.36
C VAL A 277 5.34 -7.22 20.96
N LYS A 278 4.94 -8.01 21.93
CA LYS A 278 4.29 -9.30 21.70
C LYS A 278 2.79 -9.12 21.69
N LEU A 279 2.15 -9.44 20.56
CA LEU A 279 0.72 -9.62 20.45
C LEU A 279 0.39 -11.10 20.73
N SER A 280 -0.56 -11.38 21.60
CA SER A 280 -0.92 -12.74 22.01
C SER A 280 -2.43 -12.92 22.04
N TRP A 281 -2.89 -14.11 21.75
CA TRP A 281 -4.31 -14.48 21.78
C TRP A 281 -4.48 -15.95 22.13
N THR A 282 -5.71 -16.31 22.48
CA THR A 282 -6.14 -17.71 22.53
C THR A 282 -7.31 -17.84 21.56
N THR A 283 -7.33 -18.90 20.79
CA THR A 283 -8.42 -19.15 19.82
C THR A 283 -9.72 -19.51 20.52
N GLY A 284 -10.84 -19.05 19.94
CA GLY A 284 -12.17 -19.21 20.49
C GLY A 284 -12.89 -20.49 20.04
N THR A 285 -14.17 -20.56 20.37
CA THR A 285 -15.00 -21.76 20.19
C THR A 285 -15.63 -21.87 18.79
N ASN A 286 -15.55 -20.81 17.97
CA ASN A 286 -16.10 -20.84 16.60
C ASN A 286 -15.06 -21.27 15.54
N LEU A 287 -14.11 -22.09 15.95
CA LEU A 287 -13.17 -22.76 15.05
C LEU A 287 -13.36 -24.27 15.11
N ALA A 288 -12.73 -25.01 14.20
CA ALA A 288 -12.70 -26.46 14.30
C ALA A 288 -12.13 -26.89 15.66
N THR A 289 -12.69 -27.96 16.26
CA THR A 289 -12.38 -28.39 17.64
C THR A 289 -10.88 -28.54 17.90
N ALA A 290 -10.13 -29.02 16.91
CA ALA A 290 -8.67 -29.17 17.02
C ALA A 290 -7.92 -27.83 17.12
N ASN A 291 -8.55 -26.71 16.74
CA ASN A 291 -7.97 -25.36 16.71
C ASN A 291 -8.58 -24.46 17.80
N GLN A 292 -9.40 -24.98 18.69
CA GLN A 292 -9.98 -24.25 19.83
C GLN A 292 -8.99 -24.22 21.00
N ALA A 293 -9.04 -23.15 21.78
CA ALA A 293 -8.21 -22.94 22.97
C ALA A 293 -6.69 -23.03 22.70
N VAL A 294 -6.27 -22.78 21.46
CA VAL A 294 -4.86 -22.76 21.07
C VAL A 294 -4.29 -21.36 21.28
N ALA A 295 -3.18 -21.26 22.02
CA ALA A 295 -2.46 -20.02 22.20
C ALA A 295 -1.65 -19.66 20.91
N GLY A 296 -1.73 -18.40 20.50
CA GLY A 296 -0.96 -17.85 19.40
C GLY A 296 -0.28 -16.54 19.80
N SER A 297 0.79 -16.21 19.14
CA SER A 297 1.43 -14.89 19.30
C SER A 297 2.21 -14.48 18.06
N VAL A 298 2.36 -13.17 17.89
CA VAL A 298 3.28 -12.52 16.94
C VAL A 298 4.06 -11.44 17.69
N THR A 299 5.35 -11.34 17.43
CA THR A 299 6.22 -10.32 18.02
C THR A 299 6.65 -9.36 16.92
N VAL A 300 6.56 -8.07 17.20
CA VAL A 300 7.02 -6.99 16.33
C VAL A 300 8.05 -6.15 17.06
N ALA A 301 9.11 -5.74 16.39
CA ALA A 301 10.11 -4.85 16.95
C ALA A 301 9.66 -3.39 16.81
N VAL A 302 9.82 -2.62 17.89
CA VAL A 302 9.70 -1.15 17.84
C VAL A 302 11.09 -0.57 18.00
N SER A 303 11.64 0.02 16.94
CA SER A 303 13.00 0.56 16.93
C SER A 303 13.08 1.81 16.04
N SER A 304 13.93 2.75 16.42
CA SER A 304 14.20 3.91 15.58
C SER A 304 15.46 3.68 14.73
N ALA A 305 15.48 4.22 13.52
CA ALA A 305 16.66 4.17 12.66
C ALA A 305 17.87 4.88 13.31
N ALA A 306 17.62 5.90 14.12
CA ALA A 306 18.67 6.61 14.84
C ALA A 306 19.35 5.75 15.91
N THR A 307 18.57 4.98 16.68
CA THR A 307 19.10 4.05 17.68
C THR A 307 19.89 2.92 17.03
N SER A 308 19.38 2.33 15.94
CA SER A 308 20.11 1.30 15.19
C SER A 308 21.44 1.81 14.66
N ALA A 309 21.46 2.99 14.03
CA ALA A 309 22.69 3.62 13.54
C ALA A 309 23.69 3.93 14.67
N ALA A 310 23.21 4.33 15.87
CA ALA A 310 24.06 4.57 17.02
C ALA A 310 24.69 3.27 17.55
N ILE A 311 23.94 2.17 17.56
CA ILE A 311 24.45 0.84 17.95
C ILE A 311 25.51 0.38 16.95
N ASP A 312 25.27 0.53 15.65
CA ASP A 312 26.22 0.13 14.60
C ASP A 312 27.52 0.93 14.71
N ALA A 313 27.42 2.27 14.90
CA ALA A 313 28.59 3.13 15.11
C ALA A 313 29.37 2.76 16.38
N ALA A 314 28.67 2.38 17.47
CA ALA A 314 29.32 1.92 18.69
C ALA A 314 30.06 0.59 18.49
N ASN A 315 29.48 -0.35 17.75
CA ASN A 315 30.12 -1.61 17.41
C ASN A 315 31.35 -1.41 16.52
N GLU A 316 31.27 -0.53 15.51
CA GLU A 316 32.41 -0.17 14.66
C GLU A 316 33.54 0.48 15.47
N ALA A 317 33.19 1.38 16.41
CA ALA A 317 34.17 2.01 17.30
C ALA A 317 34.84 0.99 18.23
N ALA A 318 34.07 0.03 18.76
CA ALA A 318 34.61 -1.05 19.59
C ALA A 318 35.59 -1.96 18.82
N GLN A 319 35.25 -2.30 17.57
CA GLN A 319 36.14 -3.08 16.70
C GLN A 319 37.43 -2.30 16.38
N ALA A 320 37.32 -1.01 16.02
CA ALA A 320 38.48 -0.17 15.77
C ALA A 320 39.41 -0.04 16.99
N ALA A 321 38.84 0.02 18.20
CA ALA A 321 39.60 0.02 19.44
C ALA A 321 40.33 -1.31 19.67
N SER A 322 39.72 -2.44 19.38
CA SER A 322 40.35 -3.76 19.43
C SER A 322 41.51 -3.86 18.44
N ASP A 323 41.29 -3.48 17.19
CA ASP A 323 42.33 -3.49 16.14
C ASP A 323 43.51 -2.57 16.49
N ALA A 324 43.25 -1.42 17.10
CA ALA A 324 44.29 -0.51 17.57
C ALA A 324 45.11 -1.14 18.72
N THR A 325 44.46 -1.86 19.63
CA THR A 325 45.11 -2.59 20.71
C THR A 325 46.05 -3.69 20.16
N ASP A 326 45.58 -4.47 19.21
CA ASP A 326 46.37 -5.52 18.56
C ASP A 326 47.56 -4.94 17.79
N ALA A 327 47.37 -3.82 17.11
CA ALA A 327 48.45 -3.10 16.43
C ALA A 327 49.50 -2.56 17.43
N ALA A 328 49.07 -2.07 18.58
CA ALA A 328 49.98 -1.60 19.63
C ALA A 328 50.77 -2.76 20.24
N LEU A 329 50.17 -3.92 20.47
CA LEU A 329 50.88 -5.12 20.95
C LEU A 329 51.90 -5.59 19.91
N ALA A 330 51.53 -5.66 18.65
CA ALA A 330 52.45 -6.01 17.55
C ALA A 330 53.63 -5.04 17.42
N ALA A 331 53.41 -3.74 17.65
CA ALA A 331 54.44 -2.74 17.66
C ALA A 331 55.39 -2.90 18.87
N ALA A 332 54.86 -3.26 20.05
CA ALA A 332 55.64 -3.56 21.23
C ALA A 332 56.54 -4.78 21.02
N ASP A 333 56.00 -5.88 20.46
CA ASP A 333 56.73 -7.09 20.14
C ASP A 333 57.85 -6.81 19.11
N ALA A 334 57.58 -5.97 18.10
CA ALA A 334 58.60 -5.55 17.15
C ALA A 334 59.71 -4.71 17.78
N ALA A 335 59.39 -3.82 18.74
CA ALA A 335 60.35 -3.04 19.48
C ALA A 335 61.22 -3.92 20.37
N ASP A 336 60.69 -4.92 21.02
CA ASP A 336 61.43 -5.90 21.85
C ASP A 336 62.36 -6.76 20.99
N ALA A 337 61.89 -7.19 19.80
CA ALA A 337 62.70 -7.90 18.86
C ALA A 337 63.86 -7.01 18.31
N ALA A 338 63.61 -5.74 18.06
CA ALA A 338 64.67 -4.77 17.64
C ALA A 338 65.68 -4.56 18.75
N THR A 339 65.20 -4.44 20.00
CA THR A 339 66.09 -4.31 21.18
C THR A 339 66.97 -5.51 21.34
N THR A 340 66.45 -6.74 21.19
CA THR A 340 67.20 -7.97 21.22
C THR A 340 68.28 -8.03 20.11
N LYS A 341 67.94 -7.59 18.91
CA LYS A 341 68.90 -7.52 17.80
C LYS A 341 69.98 -6.48 18.02
N ALA A 342 69.65 -5.36 18.60
CA ALA A 342 70.64 -4.32 18.99
C ALA A 342 71.62 -4.85 20.04
N GLN A 343 71.15 -5.60 21.04
CA GLN A 343 72.01 -6.24 22.04
C GLN A 343 72.95 -7.31 21.42
N GLU A 344 72.43 -8.16 20.52
CA GLU A 344 73.25 -9.11 19.77
C GLU A 344 74.37 -8.41 18.97
N ALA A 345 74.09 -7.25 18.38
CA ALA A 345 75.09 -6.49 17.68
C ALA A 345 76.16 -5.88 18.60
N VAL A 346 75.75 -5.40 19.80
CA VAL A 346 76.68 -4.91 20.82
C VAL A 346 77.62 -6.04 21.29
N ASP A 347 77.11 -7.22 21.56
CA ASP A 347 77.88 -8.39 22.00
C ASP A 347 78.83 -8.85 20.92
N ALA A 348 78.42 -8.79 19.64
CA ALA A 348 79.30 -9.13 18.51
C ALA A 348 80.48 -8.11 18.40
N VAL A 349 80.19 -6.81 18.59
CA VAL A 349 81.23 -5.76 18.61
C VAL A 349 82.21 -5.96 19.78
N ALA A 350 81.69 -6.31 21.00
CA ALA A 350 82.51 -6.60 22.17
C ALA A 350 83.44 -7.79 21.88
N THR A 351 82.88 -8.86 21.26
CA THR A 351 83.67 -10.07 20.90
C THR A 351 84.76 -9.72 19.89
N LEU A 352 84.42 -8.93 18.84
CA LEU A 352 85.39 -8.48 17.84
C LEU A 352 86.49 -7.62 18.46
N SER A 353 86.17 -6.72 19.38
CA SER A 353 87.14 -5.89 20.13
C SER A 353 88.12 -6.75 20.95
N ALA A 354 87.63 -7.80 21.60
CA ALA A 354 88.47 -8.72 22.36
C ALA A 354 89.42 -9.49 21.42
N GLN A 355 88.95 -9.93 20.24
CA GLN A 355 89.78 -10.63 19.23
C GLN A 355 90.85 -9.70 18.68
N VAL A 356 90.51 -8.45 18.35
CA VAL A 356 91.49 -7.45 17.90
C VAL A 356 92.56 -7.18 18.97
N SER A 357 92.16 -7.03 20.22
CA SER A 357 93.11 -6.86 21.34
C SER A 357 94.08 -8.04 21.50
N LYS A 358 93.55 -9.28 21.36
CA LYS A 358 94.42 -10.49 21.34
C LYS A 358 95.41 -10.50 20.17
N LEU A 359 94.96 -10.14 18.96
CA LEU A 359 95.81 -10.05 17.79
C LEU A 359 96.90 -8.99 17.95
N ILE A 360 96.56 -7.81 18.48
CA ILE A 360 97.52 -6.74 18.73
C ILE A 360 98.53 -7.18 19.79
N THR A 361 98.10 -7.90 20.84
CA THR A 361 99.01 -8.43 21.85
C THR A 361 99.98 -9.47 21.28
N ALA A 362 99.46 -10.38 20.42
CA ALA A 362 100.26 -11.38 19.75
C ALA A 362 101.25 -10.73 18.79
N LEU A 363 100.87 -9.70 18.00
CA LEU A 363 101.71 -8.96 17.12
C LEU A 363 102.84 -8.22 17.86
N LYS A 364 102.45 -7.57 19.01
CA LYS A 364 103.48 -6.96 19.91
C LYS A 364 104.51 -7.96 20.39
N ALA A 365 104.10 -9.14 20.81
CA ALA A 365 105.01 -10.23 21.23
C ALA A 365 105.90 -10.70 20.10
N GLN A 366 105.37 -10.82 18.86
CA GLN A 366 106.19 -11.17 17.67
C GLN A 366 107.22 -10.10 17.31
N ILE A 367 106.77 -8.82 17.36
CA ILE A 367 107.71 -7.70 17.12
C ILE A 367 108.84 -7.66 18.19
N THR A 368 108.50 -7.89 19.44
CA THR A 368 109.49 -7.93 20.54
C THR A 368 110.42 -9.09 20.31
N THR A 369 109.92 -10.26 19.91
CA THR A 369 110.77 -11.44 19.57
C THR A 369 111.74 -11.14 18.40
N LEU A 370 111.16 -10.51 17.35
CA LEU A 370 111.95 -10.13 16.18
C LEU A 370 113.05 -9.08 16.51
N THR A 371 112.66 -8.11 17.30
CA THR A 371 113.59 -7.07 17.82
C THR A 371 114.74 -7.69 18.58
N ASN A 372 114.42 -8.60 19.49
CA ASN A 372 115.43 -9.34 20.27
C ASN A 372 116.30 -10.19 19.39
N LEU A 373 115.78 -10.78 18.32
CA LEU A 373 116.57 -11.55 17.35
C LEU A 373 117.55 -10.62 16.55
N VAL A 374 117.03 -9.47 16.10
CA VAL A 374 117.84 -8.50 15.39
C VAL A 374 118.99 -7.99 16.33
N ILE A 375 118.71 -7.68 17.59
CA ILE A 375 119.73 -7.33 18.56
C ILE A 375 120.76 -8.42 18.75
N LYS A 376 120.34 -9.68 18.82
CA LYS A 376 121.26 -10.85 18.87
C LYS A 376 122.18 -10.97 17.61
N ILE A 377 121.55 -10.76 16.48
CA ILE A 377 122.28 -10.79 15.20
C ILE A 377 123.32 -9.61 15.17
N GLN A 378 122.89 -8.40 15.53
CA GLN A 378 123.77 -7.21 15.61
C GLN A 378 124.98 -7.41 16.56
N LYS A 379 124.69 -8.08 17.74
CA LYS A 379 125.77 -8.46 18.64
C LYS A 379 126.76 -9.48 18.09
N LYS A 380 126.29 -10.43 17.23
CA LYS A 380 127.16 -11.41 16.55
C LYS A 380 127.91 -10.84 15.44
N VAL A 381 127.43 -9.85 14.72
CA VAL A 381 128.10 -9.18 13.62
C VAL A 381 129.15 -8.19 14.09
N LYS A 382 129.09 -7.69 15.33
CA LYS A 382 130.06 -6.77 15.90
C LYS A 382 131.14 -7.48 16.77
N ALA A 383 131.16 -8.77 16.89
CA ALA A 383 132.18 -9.63 17.46
C ALA A 383 133.03 -10.28 16.38
#